data_ae56221fba1c3097bdf2acd125b49da9
#
_entry.id   ae56221fba1c3097bdf2acd125b49da9
#
_cell.length_a   1.000
_cell.length_b   1.000
_cell.length_c   1.000
_cell.angle_alpha   90.00
_cell.angle_beta   90.00
_cell.angle_gamma   90.00
#
_symmetry.space_group_name_H-M   'P 1'
#
loop_
_entity.id
_entity.type
_entity.pdbx_description
1 polymer ?
#
loop_
_entity_poly.entity_id
_entity_poly.type
_entity_poly.pdbx_seq_one_letter_code
_entity_poly.pdbx_strand_id
1 'polypeptide(L)'
;MRKLAVFLTLLVALGPGTLASAQEAQKPAPPAGGPLTSRWTVSSDFHGTPLYFKLELQQQGEKLTGNFDGDKLEGTVSGSNIQFLAKDDHGGTEDAKGTVKGGTISGTVIFTNGDDPTHPETHPFTATLVPPRPTGPPKLHDFTPTVFYRRFSPENKPVLTVSPGDTIHTTTVDAGGTDEKGVTRVLGGNPETGPFYIETAAPGDTLVVRITKLRLNRDWAISDDGIVDRATDSDLAEKNKDLWKDVRWHLDIAKGIASPEKPKEHLTNYSVPVRPMLGCVATAIGPAQAPPGTGDSGHFGGNMDFNEIVEGATLYLPVNNPGALLYLGDGHAVQGDGELNGNALETSMDVEFTVDVIPSKRIRGPRVESATHIMAMGLGGSLEDALRGATGSMAAWLNEDYKLTPSEVAQVLGSSAEYRISEVADRNAGVVLKINKERLKGLTAAAK
;
A
#
# COMPACT_ATOMS: atom_id res chain seq x y z
N MET A 1 68.46 12.68 -32.46
CA MET A 1 69.42 12.44 -31.38
C MET A 1 68.74 11.79 -30.22
N ARG A 2 69.27 10.66 -29.80
CA ARG A 2 68.91 9.74 -28.77
C ARG A 2 68.77 10.38 -27.40
N LYS A 3 67.79 9.86 -26.54
CA LYS A 3 67.96 9.39 -25.15
C LYS A 3 66.64 8.96 -24.68
N LEU A 4 66.35 7.73 -24.54
CA LEU A 4 66.61 6.67 -23.54
C LEU A 4 65.65 6.71 -22.37
N ALA A 5 64.74 5.74 -22.38
CA ALA A 5 63.78 5.41 -21.39
C ALA A 5 64.44 4.76 -20.14
N VAL A 6 63.88 5.02 -18.97
CA VAL A 6 64.07 4.18 -17.79
C VAL A 6 62.69 3.70 -17.33
N PHE A 7 62.45 2.41 -17.47
CA PHE A 7 61.34 1.69 -16.87
C PHE A 7 61.64 1.43 -15.39
N LEU A 8 60.80 1.91 -14.51
CA LEU A 8 60.77 1.47 -13.10
C LEU A 8 59.56 0.59 -12.89
N THR A 9 59.79 -0.71 -12.82
CA THR A 9 58.76 -1.72 -12.54
C THR A 9 58.47 -1.73 -11.03
N LEU A 10 57.30 -1.24 -10.65
CA LEU A 10 56.81 -1.40 -9.28
C LEU A 10 55.96 -2.66 -9.22
N LEU A 11 56.50 -3.71 -8.58
CA LEU A 11 55.76 -4.92 -8.24
C LEU A 11 54.81 -4.59 -7.07
N VAL A 12 53.52 -4.47 -7.34
CA VAL A 12 52.49 -4.46 -6.28
C VAL A 12 52.03 -5.90 -6.06
N ALA A 13 52.39 -6.45 -4.93
CA ALA A 13 51.87 -7.76 -4.47
C ALA A 13 50.39 -7.63 -4.17
N LEU A 14 49.54 -8.21 -5.01
CA LEU A 14 48.11 -8.44 -4.73
C LEU A 14 48.02 -9.60 -3.75
N GLY A 15 47.71 -9.30 -2.49
CA GLY A 15 47.22 -10.27 -1.54
C GLY A 15 45.81 -10.75 -1.94
N PRO A 16 45.43 -12.01 -1.61
CA PRO A 16 44.12 -12.52 -1.96
C PRO A 16 43.05 -11.81 -1.12
N GLY A 17 42.37 -10.84 -1.72
CA GLY A 17 41.15 -10.27 -1.17
C GLY A 17 40.08 -11.35 -1.18
N THR A 18 39.70 -11.83 -0.04
CA THR A 18 38.50 -12.63 0.16
C THR A 18 37.30 -11.83 -0.30
N LEU A 19 36.72 -12.21 -1.44
CA LEU A 19 35.37 -11.82 -1.82
C LEU A 19 34.42 -12.31 -0.72
N ALA A 20 33.98 -11.40 0.13
CA ALA A 20 32.85 -11.67 1.01
C ALA A 20 31.65 -11.86 0.08
N SER A 21 31.28 -13.10 -0.17
CA SER A 21 30.00 -13.45 -0.74
C SER A 21 28.92 -12.85 0.18
N ALA A 22 28.07 -11.98 -0.37
CA ALA A 22 26.84 -11.57 0.29
C ALA A 22 26.07 -12.86 0.59
N GLN A 23 26.08 -13.26 1.83
CA GLN A 23 25.30 -14.37 2.34
C GLN A 23 23.85 -13.90 2.27
N GLU A 24 23.07 -14.40 1.29
CA GLU A 24 21.62 -14.32 1.32
C GLU A 24 21.19 -14.76 2.73
N ALA A 25 20.50 -13.88 3.43
CA ALA A 25 19.97 -14.19 4.74
C ALA A 25 19.05 -15.40 4.58
N GLN A 26 19.52 -16.55 5.00
CA GLN A 26 18.78 -17.79 4.96
C GLN A 26 17.53 -17.60 5.82
N LYS A 27 16.37 -17.57 5.16
CA LYS A 27 15.05 -17.60 5.82
C LYS A 27 15.06 -18.72 6.87
N PRO A 28 14.73 -18.46 8.14
CA PRO A 28 14.73 -19.51 9.15
C PRO A 28 13.82 -20.65 8.67
N ALA A 29 14.38 -21.83 8.57
CA ALA A 29 13.61 -23.00 8.22
C ALA A 29 12.57 -23.24 9.32
N PRO A 30 11.29 -23.48 8.99
CA PRO A 30 10.30 -23.86 9.99
C PRO A 30 10.74 -25.16 10.67
N PRO A 31 10.39 -25.36 11.96
CA PRO A 31 10.77 -26.54 12.69
C PRO A 31 10.30 -27.80 11.95
N ALA A 32 11.21 -28.72 11.65
CA ALA A 32 10.91 -29.97 11.00
C ALA A 32 9.90 -30.75 11.85
N GLY A 33 8.72 -31.07 11.27
CA GLY A 33 7.73 -31.94 11.89
C GLY A 33 6.74 -31.31 12.85
N GLY A 34 6.55 -29.99 12.83
CA GLY A 34 5.47 -29.34 13.58
C GLY A 34 4.09 -29.59 12.98
N PRO A 35 3.00 -29.49 13.77
CA PRO A 35 1.64 -29.63 13.25
C PRO A 35 1.39 -28.59 12.16
N LEU A 36 0.58 -28.94 11.14
CA LEU A 36 0.20 -28.04 10.03
C LEU A 36 -0.71 -26.88 10.49
N THR A 37 -0.98 -26.79 11.78
CA THR A 37 -1.76 -25.71 12.39
C THR A 37 -1.05 -24.38 12.20
N SER A 38 -1.46 -23.64 11.18
CA SER A 38 -0.84 -22.37 10.79
C SER A 38 -1.64 -21.67 9.69
N ARG A 39 -1.19 -20.47 9.35
CA ARG A 39 -1.62 -19.72 8.16
C ARG A 39 -0.65 -20.00 6.99
N TRP A 40 -1.21 -20.13 5.82
CA TRP A 40 -0.47 -20.41 4.58
C TRP A 40 -0.97 -19.47 3.48
N THR A 41 -0.07 -19.03 2.63
CA THR A 41 -0.43 -18.36 1.38
C THR A 41 -0.35 -19.38 0.26
N VAL A 42 -1.48 -19.68 -0.36
CA VAL A 42 -1.57 -20.51 -1.55
C VAL A 42 -1.34 -19.63 -2.77
N SER A 43 -0.42 -20.05 -3.64
CA SER A 43 -0.28 -19.54 -5.00
C SER A 43 -0.71 -20.64 -5.96
N SER A 44 -1.72 -20.40 -6.76
CA SER A 44 -2.18 -21.31 -7.82
C SER A 44 -2.06 -20.63 -9.17
N ASP A 45 -1.53 -21.33 -10.16
CA ASP A 45 -1.36 -20.82 -11.52
C ASP A 45 -2.65 -21.02 -12.31
N PHE A 46 -3.25 -19.90 -12.73
CA PHE A 46 -4.39 -19.87 -13.63
C PHE A 46 -3.94 -19.38 -15.02
N HIS A 47 -3.58 -20.31 -15.88
CA HIS A 47 -3.19 -20.02 -17.27
C HIS A 47 -2.02 -19.02 -17.40
N GLY A 48 -1.01 -19.14 -16.54
CA GLY A 48 0.16 -18.26 -16.50
C GLY A 48 0.03 -17.05 -15.56
N THR A 49 -1.09 -16.93 -14.85
CA THR A 49 -1.31 -15.89 -13.84
C THR A 49 -1.39 -16.51 -12.45
N PRO A 50 -0.49 -16.20 -11.53
CA PRO A 50 -0.58 -16.69 -10.15
C PRO A 50 -1.72 -15.98 -9.43
N LEU A 51 -2.68 -16.72 -8.88
CA LEU A 51 -3.69 -16.23 -7.96
C LEU A 51 -3.33 -16.64 -6.54
N TYR A 52 -3.60 -15.74 -5.59
CA TYR A 52 -3.32 -16.00 -4.19
C TYR A 52 -4.59 -16.22 -3.39
N PHE A 53 -4.54 -17.28 -2.55
CA PHE A 53 -5.62 -17.64 -1.64
C PHE A 53 -5.07 -17.79 -0.23
N LYS A 54 -5.89 -17.52 0.76
CA LYS A 54 -5.58 -17.76 2.16
C LYS A 54 -5.92 -19.19 2.52
N LEU A 55 -5.01 -19.90 3.19
CA LEU A 55 -5.26 -21.23 3.74
C LEU A 55 -4.94 -21.22 5.24
N GLU A 56 -5.91 -21.53 6.07
CA GLU A 56 -5.75 -21.71 7.51
C GLU A 56 -6.00 -23.16 7.84
N LEU A 57 -5.02 -23.83 8.42
CA LEU A 57 -5.10 -25.25 8.80
C LEU A 57 -5.05 -25.40 10.32
N GLN A 58 -5.85 -26.34 10.82
CA GLN A 58 -5.79 -26.88 12.16
C GLN A 58 -5.66 -28.40 12.06
N GLN A 59 -4.63 -28.96 12.67
CA GLN A 59 -4.36 -30.39 12.66
C GLN A 59 -4.60 -31.01 14.03
N GLN A 60 -5.39 -32.09 14.06
CA GLN A 60 -5.60 -32.93 15.25
C GLN A 60 -5.38 -34.41 14.85
N GLY A 61 -4.21 -34.94 15.15
CA GLY A 61 -3.79 -36.26 14.66
C GLY A 61 -3.71 -36.24 13.13
N GLU A 62 -4.44 -37.14 12.48
CA GLU A 62 -4.54 -37.18 11.02
C GLU A 62 -5.66 -36.27 10.45
N LYS A 63 -6.53 -35.73 11.30
CA LYS A 63 -7.64 -34.88 10.86
C LYS A 63 -7.15 -33.44 10.63
N LEU A 64 -7.54 -32.86 9.47
CA LEU A 64 -7.38 -31.46 9.13
C LEU A 64 -8.73 -30.76 9.12
N THR A 65 -8.80 -29.57 9.68
CA THR A 65 -9.91 -28.63 9.57
C THR A 65 -9.34 -27.23 9.33
N GLY A 66 -10.18 -26.30 8.91
CA GLY A 66 -9.74 -24.93 8.70
C GLY A 66 -10.59 -24.16 7.71
N ASN A 67 -9.92 -23.31 6.94
CA ASN A 67 -10.55 -22.42 5.98
C ASN A 67 -9.66 -22.23 4.75
N PHE A 68 -10.26 -22.25 3.57
CA PHE A 68 -9.62 -21.92 2.30
C PHE A 68 -10.33 -20.70 1.71
N ASP A 69 -9.70 -19.56 1.75
CA ASP A 69 -10.15 -18.22 1.30
C ASP A 69 -11.56 -17.78 1.77
N GLY A 70 -12.06 -18.33 2.86
CA GLY A 70 -13.40 -18.07 3.40
C GLY A 70 -14.20 -19.36 3.61
N ASP A 71 -13.91 -20.40 2.83
CA ASP A 71 -14.67 -21.62 2.77
C ASP A 71 -14.19 -22.66 3.77
N LYS A 72 -15.12 -23.26 4.50
CA LYS A 72 -14.79 -24.27 5.51
C LYS A 72 -14.21 -25.51 4.84
N LEU A 73 -13.06 -25.96 5.35
CA LEU A 73 -12.42 -27.18 4.86
C LEU A 73 -12.39 -28.29 5.92
N GLU A 74 -12.48 -29.52 5.42
CA GLU A 74 -12.19 -30.73 6.14
C GLU A 74 -11.24 -31.62 5.30
N GLY A 75 -10.34 -32.32 5.97
CA GLY A 75 -9.36 -33.14 5.28
C GLY A 75 -8.57 -34.07 6.19
N THR A 76 -7.51 -34.64 5.63
CA THR A 76 -6.61 -35.55 6.35
C THR A 76 -5.16 -35.33 5.96
N VAL A 77 -4.28 -35.70 6.88
CA VAL A 77 -2.84 -35.80 6.64
C VAL A 77 -2.34 -37.19 7.03
N SER A 78 -1.57 -37.83 6.14
CA SER A 78 -0.92 -39.11 6.40
C SER A 78 0.53 -39.03 5.95
N GLY A 79 1.44 -39.09 6.91
CA GLY A 79 2.85 -38.78 6.66
C GLY A 79 3.04 -37.39 6.10
N SER A 80 3.59 -37.27 4.89
CA SER A 80 3.73 -35.97 4.19
C SER A 80 2.57 -35.65 3.25
N ASN A 81 1.62 -36.57 3.05
CA ASN A 81 0.53 -36.35 2.10
C ASN A 81 -0.65 -35.69 2.79
N ILE A 82 -1.20 -34.65 2.17
CA ILE A 82 -2.42 -33.98 2.63
C ILE A 82 -3.50 -34.04 1.54
N GLN A 83 -4.73 -34.09 1.98
CA GLN A 83 -5.89 -33.87 1.13
C GLN A 83 -6.95 -33.12 1.95
N PHE A 84 -7.65 -32.19 1.30
CA PHE A 84 -8.79 -31.51 1.89
C PHE A 84 -9.82 -31.09 0.85
N LEU A 85 -11.05 -30.93 1.30
CA LEU A 85 -12.16 -30.39 0.52
C LEU A 85 -12.69 -29.16 1.24
N ALA A 86 -12.64 -28.00 0.59
CA ALA A 86 -13.34 -26.81 1.03
C ALA A 86 -14.67 -26.68 0.27
N LYS A 87 -15.66 -26.00 0.87
CA LYS A 87 -17.00 -25.82 0.28
C LYS A 87 -17.51 -24.42 0.62
N ASP A 88 -17.99 -23.72 -0.40
CA ASP A 88 -18.73 -22.49 -0.26
C ASP A 88 -20.23 -22.72 0.03
N ASP A 89 -20.93 -21.64 0.35
CA ASP A 89 -22.39 -21.68 0.64
C ASP A 89 -23.25 -21.79 -0.64
N HIS A 90 -22.65 -21.74 -1.85
CA HIS A 90 -23.31 -21.80 -3.16
C HIS A 90 -23.07 -23.11 -3.92
N GLY A 91 -22.38 -24.06 -3.28
CA GLY A 91 -22.09 -25.37 -3.85
C GLY A 91 -20.76 -25.47 -4.63
N GLY A 92 -19.98 -24.42 -4.64
CA GLY A 92 -18.60 -24.45 -5.14
C GLY A 92 -17.70 -25.29 -4.22
N THR A 93 -16.62 -25.84 -4.79
CA THR A 93 -15.68 -26.66 -4.02
C THR A 93 -14.25 -26.52 -4.49
N GLU A 94 -13.31 -26.66 -3.53
CA GLU A 94 -11.87 -26.80 -3.76
C GLU A 94 -11.40 -28.16 -3.22
N ASP A 95 -11.16 -29.13 -4.11
CA ASP A 95 -10.60 -30.45 -3.75
C ASP A 95 -9.08 -30.42 -3.97
N ALA A 96 -8.32 -30.33 -2.89
CA ALA A 96 -6.88 -30.18 -2.91
C ALA A 96 -6.17 -31.45 -2.43
N LYS A 97 -5.10 -31.83 -3.16
CA LYS A 97 -4.18 -32.91 -2.80
C LYS A 97 -2.74 -32.44 -2.96
N GLY A 98 -1.93 -32.69 -1.94
CA GLY A 98 -0.55 -32.20 -1.96
C GLY A 98 0.39 -32.96 -1.06
N THR A 99 1.66 -32.55 -1.11
CA THR A 99 2.73 -33.07 -0.27
C THR A 99 3.38 -31.94 0.51
N VAL A 100 3.54 -32.15 1.80
CA VAL A 100 4.21 -31.23 2.73
C VAL A 100 5.70 -31.50 2.74
N LYS A 101 6.49 -30.46 2.51
CA LYS A 101 7.95 -30.51 2.62
C LYS A 101 8.47 -29.22 3.25
N GLY A 102 8.90 -29.30 4.50
CA GLY A 102 9.30 -28.11 5.26
C GLY A 102 8.14 -27.12 5.39
N GLY A 103 8.39 -25.83 5.10
CA GLY A 103 7.38 -24.76 5.12
C GLY A 103 6.58 -24.61 3.82
N THR A 104 6.44 -25.68 3.03
CA THR A 104 5.76 -25.64 1.72
C THR A 104 4.86 -26.85 1.56
N ILE A 105 3.68 -26.65 0.98
CA ILE A 105 2.77 -27.69 0.51
C ILE A 105 2.68 -27.51 -1.00
N SER A 106 2.94 -28.55 -1.78
CA SER A 106 2.80 -28.49 -3.24
C SER A 106 1.88 -29.60 -3.73
N GLY A 107 1.03 -29.28 -4.70
CA GLY A 107 0.04 -30.24 -5.18
C GLY A 107 -0.85 -29.70 -6.28
N THR A 108 -2.04 -30.25 -6.37
CA THR A 108 -3.09 -29.83 -7.30
C THR A 108 -4.38 -29.54 -6.53
N VAL A 109 -5.14 -28.59 -7.03
CA VAL A 109 -6.48 -28.25 -6.55
C VAL A 109 -7.45 -28.28 -7.73
N ILE A 110 -8.63 -28.87 -7.50
CA ILE A 110 -9.74 -28.88 -8.45
C ILE A 110 -10.75 -27.86 -7.95
N PHE A 111 -10.94 -26.80 -8.70
CA PHE A 111 -11.97 -25.80 -8.48
C PHE A 111 -13.24 -26.20 -9.22
N THR A 112 -14.36 -26.23 -8.52
CA THR A 112 -15.67 -26.49 -9.11
C THR A 112 -16.59 -25.32 -8.76
N ASN A 113 -17.09 -24.65 -9.78
CA ASN A 113 -18.07 -23.56 -9.58
C ASN A 113 -19.43 -24.17 -9.26
N GLY A 114 -20.11 -23.69 -8.20
CA GLY A 114 -21.45 -24.15 -7.81
C GLY A 114 -22.50 -23.88 -8.88
N ASP A 115 -22.36 -22.81 -9.65
CA ASP A 115 -23.27 -22.47 -10.75
C ASP A 115 -23.02 -23.29 -12.01
N ASP A 116 -21.81 -23.84 -12.19
CA ASP A 116 -21.43 -24.71 -13.30
C ASP A 116 -20.56 -25.89 -12.84
N PRO A 117 -21.12 -26.87 -12.14
CA PRO A 117 -20.37 -27.99 -11.61
C PRO A 117 -19.90 -29.01 -12.67
N THR A 118 -20.30 -28.81 -13.94
CA THR A 118 -19.93 -29.73 -15.04
C THR A 118 -18.58 -29.42 -15.67
N HIS A 119 -17.98 -28.26 -15.34
CA HIS A 119 -16.69 -27.82 -15.86
C HIS A 119 -15.67 -27.54 -14.73
N PRO A 120 -15.22 -28.55 -13.98
CA PRO A 120 -14.19 -28.37 -12.97
C PRO A 120 -12.83 -28.06 -13.60
N GLU A 121 -12.07 -27.16 -13.01
CA GLU A 121 -10.72 -26.80 -13.45
C GLU A 121 -9.67 -27.31 -12.47
N THR A 122 -8.58 -27.90 -13.00
CA THR A 122 -7.48 -28.42 -12.19
C THR A 122 -6.26 -27.53 -12.34
N HIS A 123 -5.76 -27.01 -11.24
CA HIS A 123 -4.59 -26.13 -11.22
C HIS A 123 -3.51 -26.65 -10.28
N PRO A 124 -2.21 -26.48 -10.61
CA PRO A 124 -1.14 -26.70 -9.65
C PRO A 124 -1.17 -25.62 -8.58
N PHE A 125 -0.83 -25.96 -7.35
CA PHE A 125 -0.65 -24.97 -6.30
C PHE A 125 0.60 -25.20 -5.46
N THR A 126 1.08 -24.11 -4.87
CA THR A 126 2.09 -24.12 -3.82
C THR A 126 1.60 -23.25 -2.66
N ALA A 127 1.47 -23.86 -1.47
CA ALA A 127 1.20 -23.09 -0.25
C ALA A 127 2.50 -22.88 0.53
N THR A 128 2.78 -21.64 0.85
CA THR A 128 3.94 -21.23 1.66
C THR A 128 3.48 -20.84 3.06
N LEU A 129 4.16 -21.35 4.08
CA LEU A 129 3.89 -21.01 5.47
C LEU A 129 4.06 -19.50 5.68
N VAL A 130 3.03 -18.85 6.22
CA VAL A 130 3.15 -17.48 6.69
C VAL A 130 3.91 -17.52 8.03
N PRO A 131 5.07 -16.86 8.14
CA PRO A 131 5.84 -16.90 9.36
C PRO A 131 5.05 -16.29 10.53
N PRO A 132 5.23 -16.78 11.76
CA PRO A 132 4.63 -16.15 12.92
C PRO A 132 5.21 -14.74 13.15
N ARG A 133 4.45 -13.87 13.80
CA ARG A 133 4.95 -12.55 14.19
C ARG A 133 6.22 -12.70 15.03
N PRO A 134 7.31 -11.98 14.71
CA PRO A 134 8.51 -11.99 15.51
C PRO A 134 8.24 -11.53 16.95
N THR A 135 8.90 -12.17 17.91
CA THR A 135 8.75 -11.86 19.35
C THR A 135 9.78 -10.86 19.86
N GLY A 136 10.72 -10.43 19.02
CA GLY A 136 11.75 -9.45 19.37
C GLY A 136 11.17 -8.03 19.49
N PRO A 137 11.94 -7.08 20.09
CA PRO A 137 11.54 -5.68 20.12
C PRO A 137 11.51 -5.09 18.70
N PRO A 138 10.61 -4.13 18.43
CA PRO A 138 10.58 -3.40 17.16
C PRO A 138 11.93 -2.72 16.86
N LYS A 139 12.29 -2.66 15.59
CA LYS A 139 13.54 -2.04 15.11
C LYS A 139 13.24 -0.72 14.41
N LEU A 140 14.21 0.18 14.47
CA LEU A 140 14.28 1.35 13.61
C LEU A 140 15.21 1.04 12.43
N HIS A 141 14.73 1.28 11.22
CA HIS A 141 15.50 1.15 9.98
C HIS A 141 15.69 2.53 9.34
N ASP A 142 16.93 3.01 9.33
CA ASP A 142 17.29 4.18 8.53
C ASP A 142 17.55 3.73 7.10
N PHE A 143 16.69 4.09 6.17
CA PHE A 143 16.73 3.65 4.78
C PHE A 143 16.92 4.85 3.83
N THR A 144 18.02 4.88 3.11
CA THR A 144 18.26 5.87 2.04
C THR A 144 17.87 5.26 0.70
N PRO A 145 16.83 5.77 0.01
CA PRO A 145 16.37 5.21 -1.25
C PRO A 145 17.39 5.47 -2.38
N THR A 146 17.63 4.44 -3.18
CA THR A 146 18.48 4.50 -4.38
C THR A 146 17.71 4.09 -5.64
N VAL A 147 16.52 3.52 -5.47
CA VAL A 147 15.61 3.10 -6.54
C VAL A 147 14.24 3.64 -6.21
N PHE A 148 13.56 4.16 -7.24
CA PHE A 148 12.21 4.67 -7.17
C PHE A 148 11.39 4.02 -8.28
N TYR A 149 10.21 3.54 -7.94
CA TYR A 149 9.35 2.86 -8.91
C TYR A 149 8.20 3.76 -9.36
N ARG A 150 7.78 3.58 -10.61
CA ARG A 150 6.68 4.33 -11.23
C ARG A 150 5.50 3.44 -11.63
N ARG A 151 5.39 2.25 -11.01
CA ARG A 151 4.28 1.31 -11.14
C ARG A 151 4.13 0.52 -9.85
N PHE A 152 2.90 0.25 -9.45
CA PHE A 152 2.59 -0.60 -8.30
C PHE A 152 2.62 -2.10 -8.68
N SER A 153 3.74 -2.55 -9.19
CA SER A 153 3.91 -3.93 -9.68
C SER A 153 4.30 -4.90 -8.57
N PRO A 154 3.67 -6.10 -8.52
CA PRO A 154 4.14 -7.18 -7.64
C PRO A 154 5.52 -7.73 -8.05
N GLU A 155 6.00 -7.43 -9.26
CA GLU A 155 7.31 -7.85 -9.77
C GLU A 155 8.46 -6.94 -9.32
N ASN A 156 8.15 -5.77 -8.75
CA ASN A 156 9.16 -4.85 -8.24
C ASN A 156 9.91 -5.49 -7.07
N LYS A 157 11.24 -5.46 -7.13
CA LYS A 157 12.07 -6.03 -6.06
C LYS A 157 11.94 -5.19 -4.79
N PRO A 158 11.64 -5.82 -3.65
CA PRO A 158 11.63 -5.11 -2.38
C PRO A 158 12.99 -4.46 -2.08
N VAL A 159 12.93 -3.21 -1.62
CA VAL A 159 14.13 -2.44 -1.26
C VAL A 159 14.57 -2.72 0.18
N LEU A 160 13.64 -3.15 1.03
CA LEU A 160 13.87 -3.50 2.42
C LEU A 160 12.81 -4.51 2.88
N THR A 161 13.21 -5.46 3.72
CA THR A 161 12.30 -6.36 4.45
C THR A 161 12.22 -5.92 5.90
N VAL A 162 11.01 -5.75 6.42
CA VAL A 162 10.75 -5.29 7.79
C VAL A 162 9.70 -6.16 8.47
N SER A 163 9.73 -6.20 9.79
CA SER A 163 8.76 -6.96 10.59
C SER A 163 7.61 -6.07 11.08
N PRO A 164 6.41 -6.64 11.35
CA PRO A 164 5.34 -5.91 12.00
C PRO A 164 5.78 -5.31 13.33
N GLY A 165 5.54 -4.02 13.51
CA GLY A 165 5.98 -3.21 14.63
C GLY A 165 7.24 -2.38 14.36
N ASP A 166 8.01 -2.70 13.33
CA ASP A 166 9.20 -1.94 12.97
C ASP A 166 8.86 -0.52 12.50
N THR A 167 9.82 0.37 12.67
CA THR A 167 9.78 1.77 12.22
C THR A 167 10.78 1.94 11.08
N ILE A 168 10.37 2.63 10.03
CA ILE A 168 11.22 3.00 8.91
C ILE A 168 11.35 4.52 8.87
N HIS A 169 12.58 5.02 8.83
CA HIS A 169 12.92 6.40 8.53
C HIS A 169 13.51 6.45 7.11
N THR A 170 12.98 7.32 6.25
CA THR A 170 13.40 7.42 4.86
C THR A 170 13.10 8.81 4.30
N THR A 171 13.48 9.04 3.03
CA THR A 171 13.13 10.24 2.27
C THR A 171 12.37 9.87 1.02
N THR A 172 11.61 10.83 0.47
CA THR A 172 10.97 10.71 -0.85
C THR A 172 11.64 11.65 -1.84
N VAL A 173 11.41 11.43 -3.13
CA VAL A 173 11.51 12.46 -4.16
C VAL A 173 10.14 13.10 -4.37
N ASP A 174 10.07 14.25 -5.04
CA ASP A 174 8.79 14.84 -5.46
C ASP A 174 8.20 14.12 -6.69
N ALA A 175 6.98 14.48 -7.09
CA ALA A 175 6.30 13.95 -8.27
C ALA A 175 7.13 14.08 -9.56
N GLY A 176 8.01 15.06 -9.65
CA GLY A 176 8.95 15.26 -10.75
C GLY A 176 10.21 14.37 -10.69
N GLY A 177 10.39 13.62 -9.58
CA GLY A 177 11.56 12.75 -9.37
C GLY A 177 12.78 13.45 -8.80
N THR A 178 12.62 14.61 -8.15
CA THR A 178 13.71 15.44 -7.63
C THR A 178 13.81 15.34 -6.10
N ASP A 179 15.02 15.16 -5.60
CA ASP A 179 15.31 14.99 -4.17
C ASP A 179 15.42 16.32 -3.40
N GLU A 180 15.75 16.24 -2.12
CA GLU A 180 15.91 17.38 -1.21
C GLU A 180 17.04 18.34 -1.62
N LYS A 181 17.98 17.89 -2.44
CA LYS A 181 19.10 18.70 -2.97
C LYS A 181 18.82 19.32 -4.34
N GLY A 182 17.62 19.09 -4.88
CA GLY A 182 17.25 19.54 -6.21
C GLY A 182 17.87 18.68 -7.33
N VAL A 183 18.28 17.44 -7.01
CA VAL A 183 18.86 16.51 -7.99
C VAL A 183 17.77 15.56 -8.47
N THR A 184 17.52 15.53 -9.78
CA THR A 184 16.62 14.56 -10.39
C THR A 184 17.22 13.16 -10.32
N ARG A 185 16.56 12.25 -9.61
CA ARG A 185 16.99 10.87 -9.37
C ARG A 185 16.34 9.87 -10.33
N VAL A 186 15.17 10.21 -10.81
CA VAL A 186 14.32 9.36 -11.66
C VAL A 186 13.43 10.24 -12.52
N LEU A 187 12.84 9.69 -13.57
CA LEU A 187 11.83 10.40 -14.37
C LEU A 187 10.58 10.66 -13.51
N GLY A 188 9.95 11.82 -13.71
CA GLY A 188 8.69 12.18 -13.08
C GLY A 188 7.52 11.25 -13.40
N GLY A 189 6.35 11.55 -12.89
CA GLY A 189 5.14 10.74 -12.88
C GLY A 189 5.02 9.96 -11.58
N ASN A 190 5.13 10.67 -10.47
CA ASN A 190 4.97 10.23 -9.09
C ASN A 190 5.82 9.01 -8.73
N PRO A 191 7.17 9.10 -8.79
CA PRO A 191 8.04 7.98 -8.45
C PRO A 191 8.07 7.74 -6.94
N GLU A 192 7.83 6.49 -6.53
CA GLU A 192 7.62 6.09 -5.15
C GLU A 192 8.86 5.44 -4.52
N THR A 193 9.05 5.71 -3.23
CA THR A 193 9.98 5.01 -2.36
C THR A 193 9.38 3.66 -1.95
N GLY A 194 10.14 2.58 -2.05
CA GLY A 194 9.67 1.21 -1.81
C GLY A 194 9.96 0.29 -3.01
N PRO A 195 9.31 -0.91 -3.13
CA PRO A 195 8.40 -1.44 -2.13
C PRO A 195 9.13 -2.00 -0.91
N PHE A 196 8.53 -1.77 0.26
CA PHE A 196 8.93 -2.43 1.50
C PHE A 196 8.19 -3.75 1.63
N TYR A 197 8.93 -4.84 1.89
CA TYR A 197 8.33 -6.15 2.14
C TYR A 197 8.06 -6.30 3.64
N ILE A 198 6.80 -6.45 4.02
CA ILE A 198 6.40 -6.63 5.42
C ILE A 198 6.27 -8.13 5.70
N GLU A 199 7.15 -8.67 6.54
CA GLU A 199 7.07 -10.07 6.98
C GLU A 199 5.69 -10.35 7.58
N THR A 200 5.20 -11.55 7.45
CA THR A 200 3.88 -12.00 7.91
C THR A 200 2.67 -11.45 7.17
N ALA A 201 2.80 -10.39 6.35
CA ALA A 201 1.69 -9.90 5.53
C ALA A 201 1.37 -10.89 4.41
N ALA A 202 0.14 -11.34 4.36
CA ALA A 202 -0.37 -12.29 3.38
C ALA A 202 -1.62 -11.73 2.67
N PRO A 203 -1.89 -12.15 1.43
CA PRO A 203 -3.12 -11.76 0.73
C PRO A 203 -4.38 -12.00 1.59
N GLY A 204 -5.26 -11.00 1.64
CA GLY A 204 -6.44 -11.02 2.51
C GLY A 204 -6.24 -10.47 3.92
N ASP A 205 -5.02 -10.03 4.26
CA ASP A 205 -4.75 -9.25 5.48
C ASP A 205 -4.99 -7.75 5.24
N THR A 206 -4.91 -6.97 6.31
CA THR A 206 -4.84 -5.50 6.25
C THR A 206 -3.48 -5.04 6.74
N LEU A 207 -2.77 -4.28 5.90
CA LEU A 207 -1.57 -3.57 6.29
C LEU A 207 -1.95 -2.30 7.06
N VAL A 208 -1.27 -2.05 8.17
CA VAL A 208 -1.40 -0.83 8.97
C VAL A 208 -0.13 -0.01 8.82
N VAL A 209 -0.26 1.24 8.39
CA VAL A 209 0.85 2.20 8.25
C VAL A 209 0.55 3.41 9.11
N ARG A 210 1.36 3.68 10.12
CA ARG A 210 1.23 4.89 10.95
C ARG A 210 2.35 5.86 10.60
N ILE A 211 2.00 7.05 10.18
CA ILE A 211 2.95 8.14 9.92
C ILE A 211 3.33 8.76 11.26
N THR A 212 4.57 8.55 11.71
CA THR A 212 5.06 9.03 13.02
C THR A 212 5.73 10.37 12.91
N LYS A 213 6.40 10.64 11.78
CA LYS A 213 6.94 11.98 11.44
C LYS A 213 6.80 12.22 9.94
N LEU A 214 6.48 13.48 9.60
CA LEU A 214 6.44 13.94 8.23
C LEU A 214 6.93 15.40 8.19
N ARG A 215 8.06 15.64 7.55
CA ARG A 215 8.75 16.92 7.57
C ARG A 215 9.17 17.34 6.17
N LEU A 216 9.04 18.63 5.92
CA LEU A 216 9.68 19.24 4.76
C LEU A 216 11.20 19.13 4.92
N ASN A 217 11.89 18.65 3.90
CA ASN A 217 13.35 18.50 3.88
C ASN A 217 14.04 19.42 2.88
N ARG A 218 13.27 20.33 2.25
CA ARG A 218 13.76 21.43 1.39
C ARG A 218 12.84 22.66 1.52
N ASP A 219 13.32 23.81 1.08
CA ASP A 219 12.66 25.13 1.26
C ASP A 219 11.88 25.61 0.04
N TRP A 220 11.56 24.73 -0.90
CA TRP A 220 10.80 25.03 -2.11
C TRP A 220 9.85 23.89 -2.53
N ALA A 221 8.80 24.29 -3.23
CA ALA A 221 7.85 23.41 -3.87
C ALA A 221 7.48 23.91 -5.28
N ILE A 222 6.84 23.07 -6.07
CA ILE A 222 6.33 23.42 -7.39
C ILE A 222 4.84 23.06 -7.45
N SER A 223 4.04 23.90 -8.11
CA SER A 223 2.65 23.64 -8.48
C SER A 223 2.38 24.12 -9.89
N ASP A 224 1.18 23.91 -10.40
CA ASP A 224 0.74 24.47 -11.67
C ASP A 224 -0.13 25.73 -11.48
N ASP A 225 -0.26 26.56 -12.55
CA ASP A 225 -1.12 27.77 -12.57
C ASP A 225 -2.46 27.58 -13.26
N GLY A 226 -2.82 26.31 -13.61
CA GLY A 226 -4.10 25.92 -14.19
C GLY A 226 -5.10 25.41 -13.15
N ILE A 227 -6.33 25.15 -13.58
CA ILE A 227 -7.35 24.41 -12.83
C ILE A 227 -7.76 23.20 -13.63
N VAL A 228 -7.84 22.05 -13.00
CA VAL A 228 -8.15 20.77 -13.67
C VAL A 228 -9.51 20.77 -14.36
N ASP A 229 -9.59 20.20 -15.55
CA ASP A 229 -10.78 20.22 -16.41
C ASP A 229 -12.04 19.66 -15.71
N ARG A 230 -11.86 18.67 -14.86
CA ARG A 230 -12.95 18.02 -14.12
C ARG A 230 -13.62 18.95 -13.10
N ALA A 231 -12.96 20.05 -12.73
CA ALA A 231 -13.47 21.06 -11.80
C ALA A 231 -13.86 22.38 -12.50
N THR A 232 -13.83 22.46 -13.84
CA THR A 232 -14.13 23.68 -14.59
C THR A 232 -15.43 23.58 -15.36
N ASP A 233 -16.20 24.66 -15.39
CA ASP A 233 -17.24 24.84 -16.41
C ASP A 233 -16.63 25.37 -17.73
N SER A 234 -17.44 25.49 -18.77
CA SER A 234 -16.97 25.89 -20.10
C SER A 234 -16.29 27.27 -20.13
N ASP A 235 -16.77 28.22 -19.34
CA ASP A 235 -16.22 29.57 -19.29
C ASP A 235 -14.87 29.61 -18.60
N LEU A 236 -14.71 28.83 -17.54
CA LEU A 236 -13.45 28.72 -16.81
C LEU A 236 -12.44 27.90 -17.61
N ALA A 237 -12.86 26.82 -18.27
CA ALA A 237 -12.01 26.01 -19.14
C ALA A 237 -11.40 26.83 -20.28
N GLU A 238 -12.20 27.72 -20.94
CA GLU A 238 -11.69 28.61 -21.97
C GLU A 238 -10.63 29.60 -21.45
N LYS A 239 -10.80 30.10 -20.24
CA LYS A 239 -9.81 30.99 -19.60
C LYS A 239 -8.55 30.25 -19.13
N ASN A 240 -8.65 28.95 -18.94
CA ASN A 240 -7.60 28.09 -18.39
C ASN A 240 -6.72 27.42 -19.47
N LYS A 241 -7.13 27.43 -20.71
CA LYS A 241 -6.51 26.66 -21.82
C LYS A 241 -5.03 26.96 -22.08
N ASP A 242 -4.57 28.17 -21.80
CA ASP A 242 -3.20 28.61 -22.03
C ASP A 242 -2.34 28.65 -20.74
N LEU A 243 -2.87 28.14 -19.63
CA LEU A 243 -2.18 27.99 -18.34
C LEU A 243 -1.38 26.68 -18.30
N TRP A 244 -1.16 26.11 -17.18
CA TRP A 244 -0.36 24.89 -16.95
C TRP A 244 1.14 25.15 -17.02
N LYS A 245 1.58 26.19 -16.30
CA LYS A 245 2.99 26.51 -16.14
C LYS A 245 3.38 26.31 -14.69
N ASP A 246 4.58 25.82 -14.49
CA ASP A 246 5.18 25.64 -13.19
C ASP A 246 5.16 26.97 -12.40
N VAL A 247 4.67 26.89 -11.19
CA VAL A 247 4.74 27.97 -10.18
C VAL A 247 5.65 27.49 -9.06
N ARG A 248 6.77 28.16 -8.88
CA ARG A 248 7.68 27.88 -7.78
C ARG A 248 7.26 28.60 -6.52
N TRP A 249 7.30 27.89 -5.40
CA TRP A 249 6.95 28.38 -4.07
C TRP A 249 8.16 28.32 -3.16
N HIS A 250 8.30 29.34 -2.31
CA HIS A 250 9.22 29.32 -1.18
C HIS A 250 8.50 28.76 0.05
N LEU A 251 9.14 27.81 0.73
CA LEU A 251 8.67 27.19 1.98
C LEU A 251 9.48 27.78 3.14
N ASP A 252 8.91 28.73 3.87
CA ASP A 252 9.51 29.22 5.13
C ASP A 252 9.21 28.21 6.24
N ILE A 253 10.09 27.22 6.36
CA ILE A 253 9.95 26.09 7.31
C ILE A 253 9.87 26.62 8.75
N ALA A 254 10.61 27.69 9.07
CA ALA A 254 10.65 28.24 10.42
C ALA A 254 9.32 28.91 10.81
N LYS A 255 8.64 29.55 9.86
CA LYS A 255 7.32 30.15 10.08
C LYS A 255 6.17 29.20 9.78
N GLY A 256 6.43 28.09 9.11
CA GLY A 256 5.40 27.13 8.70
C GLY A 256 4.45 27.69 7.63
N ILE A 257 4.96 28.47 6.69
CA ILE A 257 4.17 29.06 5.60
C ILE A 257 4.82 28.84 4.24
N ALA A 258 4.00 28.78 3.19
CA ALA A 258 4.40 28.77 1.79
C ALA A 258 3.91 30.04 1.08
N SER A 259 4.73 30.59 0.17
CA SER A 259 4.39 31.73 -0.67
C SER A 259 4.99 31.60 -2.06
N PRO A 260 4.33 32.10 -3.14
CA PRO A 260 4.91 32.09 -4.47
C PRO A 260 6.24 32.88 -4.51
N GLU A 261 7.31 32.32 -5.10
CA GLU A 261 8.60 33.02 -5.22
C GLU A 261 8.52 34.25 -6.15
N LYS A 262 7.69 34.16 -7.18
CA LYS A 262 7.44 35.23 -8.15
C LYS A 262 5.95 35.52 -8.23
N PRO A 263 5.37 36.13 -7.20
CA PRO A 263 3.94 36.37 -7.15
C PRO A 263 3.47 37.29 -8.27
N LYS A 264 2.32 36.98 -8.88
CA LYS A 264 1.57 37.91 -9.71
C LYS A 264 1.05 39.06 -8.83
N GLU A 265 0.74 40.24 -9.41
CA GLU A 265 0.42 41.46 -8.71
C GLU A 265 -0.51 41.32 -7.48
N HIS A 266 -1.61 40.57 -7.68
CA HIS A 266 -2.61 40.39 -6.62
C HIS A 266 -2.22 39.35 -5.56
N LEU A 267 -1.13 38.57 -5.79
CA LEU A 267 -0.62 37.57 -4.88
C LEU A 267 0.64 37.99 -4.11
N THR A 268 1.05 39.27 -4.21
CA THR A 268 2.32 39.75 -3.62
C THR A 268 2.45 39.46 -2.12
N ASN A 269 1.32 39.46 -1.39
CA ASN A 269 1.28 39.16 0.05
C ASN A 269 0.57 37.84 0.35
N TYR A 270 0.36 36.99 -0.66
CA TYR A 270 -0.34 35.73 -0.46
C TYR A 270 0.60 34.70 0.17
N SER A 271 0.14 34.07 1.22
CA SER A 271 0.81 32.94 1.84
C SER A 271 -0.21 31.99 2.46
N VAL A 272 0.16 30.72 2.56
CA VAL A 272 -0.68 29.68 3.17
C VAL A 272 0.11 28.93 4.25
N PRO A 273 -0.50 28.50 5.35
CA PRO A 273 0.13 27.59 6.29
C PRO A 273 0.50 26.27 5.62
N VAL A 274 1.72 25.77 5.83
CA VAL A 274 2.09 24.44 5.38
C VAL A 274 1.44 23.38 6.26
N ARG A 275 1.04 22.27 5.61
CA ARG A 275 0.53 21.06 6.26
C ARG A 275 1.05 19.86 5.47
N PRO A 276 2.30 19.42 5.76
CA PRO A 276 2.92 18.33 5.02
C PRO A 276 2.04 17.09 5.02
N MET A 277 1.90 16.48 3.84
CA MET A 277 1.11 15.27 3.63
C MET A 277 1.80 14.36 2.62
N LEU A 278 1.38 13.09 2.56
CA LEU A 278 1.73 12.16 1.47
C LEU A 278 0.52 12.01 0.55
N GLY A 279 0.69 12.31 -0.72
CA GLY A 279 -0.31 12.05 -1.76
C GLY A 279 -0.44 10.56 -2.01
N CYS A 280 0.68 9.86 -2.05
CA CYS A 280 0.72 8.44 -2.37
C CYS A 280 1.13 7.55 -1.20
N VAL A 281 0.28 6.56 -0.88
CA VAL A 281 0.61 5.40 -0.04
C VAL A 281 -0.13 4.18 -0.60
N ALA A 282 0.58 3.12 -1.00
CA ALA A 282 0.01 1.98 -1.71
C ALA A 282 0.58 0.64 -1.29
N THR A 283 -0.19 -0.43 -1.47
CA THR A 283 0.32 -1.79 -1.63
C THR A 283 0.41 -2.15 -3.12
N ALA A 284 1.23 -3.15 -3.49
CA ALA A 284 1.21 -3.64 -4.86
C ALA A 284 -0.17 -4.19 -5.24
N ILE A 285 -0.57 -3.96 -6.50
CA ILE A 285 -1.83 -4.48 -7.04
C ILE A 285 -1.79 -6.00 -7.14
N GLY A 286 -2.96 -6.64 -7.10
CA GLY A 286 -3.06 -8.10 -7.25
C GLY A 286 -2.55 -8.60 -8.62
N PRO A 287 -2.02 -9.82 -8.71
CA PRO A 287 -1.34 -10.31 -9.91
C PRO A 287 -2.24 -10.49 -11.13
N ALA A 288 -3.55 -10.59 -10.94
CA ALA A 288 -4.52 -10.68 -12.03
C ALA A 288 -4.81 -9.34 -12.75
N GLN A 289 -4.19 -8.25 -12.31
CA GLN A 289 -4.41 -6.91 -12.85
C GLN A 289 -3.11 -6.35 -13.42
N ALA A 290 -3.22 -5.58 -14.52
CA ALA A 290 -2.07 -4.88 -15.05
C ALA A 290 -1.62 -3.77 -14.07
N PRO A 291 -0.32 -3.71 -13.71
CA PRO A 291 0.16 -2.71 -12.77
C PRO A 291 -0.04 -1.28 -13.27
N PRO A 292 -0.81 -0.45 -12.56
CA PRO A 292 -1.02 0.95 -12.91
C PRO A 292 0.25 1.77 -12.67
N GLY A 293 0.29 2.98 -13.22
CA GLY A 293 1.28 3.99 -12.88
C GLY A 293 1.11 4.46 -11.44
N THR A 294 2.15 5.06 -10.86
CA THR A 294 2.12 5.54 -9.49
C THR A 294 1.33 6.83 -9.30
N GLY A 295 0.97 7.54 -10.38
CA GLY A 295 -0.06 8.59 -10.38
C GLY A 295 -1.50 8.05 -10.46
N ASP A 296 -1.73 6.74 -10.31
CA ASP A 296 -3.06 6.14 -10.27
C ASP A 296 -3.41 5.71 -8.83
N SER A 297 -4.69 5.69 -8.53
CA SER A 297 -5.24 5.26 -7.25
C SER A 297 -6.31 4.19 -7.41
N GLY A 298 -6.65 3.49 -6.33
CA GLY A 298 -7.69 2.47 -6.35
C GLY A 298 -7.84 1.73 -5.02
N HIS A 299 -8.42 0.54 -5.05
CA HIS A 299 -8.61 -0.26 -3.85
C HIS A 299 -7.31 -0.60 -3.10
N PHE A 300 -6.16 -0.54 -3.76
CA PHE A 300 -4.83 -0.79 -3.21
C PHE A 300 -4.19 0.44 -2.53
N GLY A 301 -4.83 1.59 -2.52
CA GLY A 301 -4.28 2.91 -2.22
C GLY A 301 -3.81 3.61 -3.49
N GLY A 302 -2.57 4.06 -3.52
CA GLY A 302 -1.97 4.79 -4.63
C GLY A 302 -1.92 6.28 -4.38
N ASN A 303 -2.01 7.03 -5.47
CA ASN A 303 -2.09 8.49 -5.47
C ASN A 303 -3.50 8.92 -5.03
N MET A 304 -3.68 9.03 -3.73
CA MET A 304 -4.99 9.29 -3.12
C MET A 304 -5.24 10.77 -2.86
N ASP A 305 -4.18 11.56 -2.85
CA ASP A 305 -4.15 13.02 -2.66
C ASP A 305 -5.11 13.52 -1.59
N PHE A 306 -5.11 12.79 -0.48
CA PHE A 306 -5.96 13.14 0.64
C PHE A 306 -5.19 13.92 1.69
N ASN A 307 -5.50 15.20 1.82
CA ASN A 307 -4.80 16.16 2.67
C ASN A 307 -4.90 15.90 4.18
N GLU A 308 -5.44 14.76 4.60
CA GLU A 308 -5.39 14.26 5.99
C GLU A 308 -4.48 13.03 6.17
N ILE A 309 -3.73 12.63 5.13
CA ILE A 309 -2.62 11.66 5.24
C ILE A 309 -1.37 12.41 5.72
N VAL A 310 -1.38 12.79 6.98
CA VAL A 310 -0.40 13.66 7.64
C VAL A 310 0.26 12.95 8.81
N GLU A 311 1.24 13.59 9.45
CA GLU A 311 1.80 13.11 10.71
C GLU A 311 0.73 12.81 11.75
N GLY A 312 0.82 11.64 12.37
CA GLY A 312 -0.15 11.12 13.34
C GLY A 312 -1.32 10.34 12.73
N ALA A 313 -1.48 10.35 11.40
CA ALA A 313 -2.48 9.51 10.73
C ALA A 313 -2.07 8.05 10.71
N THR A 314 -3.07 7.16 10.75
CA THR A 314 -2.93 5.72 10.54
C THR A 314 -3.71 5.33 9.30
N LEU A 315 -3.04 4.66 8.36
CA LEU A 315 -3.65 4.12 7.15
C LEU A 315 -3.84 2.62 7.30
N TYR A 316 -4.92 2.12 6.73
CA TYR A 316 -5.22 0.70 6.58
C TYR A 316 -5.36 0.41 5.09
N LEU A 317 -4.53 -0.50 4.58
CA LEU A 317 -4.48 -0.85 3.15
C LEU A 317 -4.71 -2.36 2.97
N PRO A 318 -5.47 -2.78 1.94
CA PRO A 318 -5.64 -4.20 1.65
C PRO A 318 -4.32 -4.81 1.18
N VAL A 319 -4.03 -6.02 1.63
CA VAL A 319 -2.88 -6.81 1.18
C VAL A 319 -3.31 -7.73 0.05
N ASN A 320 -2.73 -7.55 -1.14
CA ASN A 320 -3.04 -8.35 -2.33
C ASN A 320 -1.89 -9.31 -2.71
N ASN A 321 -0.69 -9.10 -2.16
CA ASN A 321 0.50 -9.89 -2.45
C ASN A 321 1.21 -10.28 -1.16
N PRO A 322 1.97 -11.40 -1.15
CA PRO A 322 2.86 -11.72 -0.04
C PRO A 322 3.78 -10.53 0.27
N GLY A 323 3.88 -10.16 1.55
CA GLY A 323 4.67 -9.02 1.99
C GLY A 323 4.06 -7.66 1.72
N ALA A 324 2.79 -7.58 1.28
CA ALA A 324 2.06 -6.36 0.94
C ALA A 324 2.72 -5.51 -0.16
N LEU A 325 4.05 -5.37 -0.14
CA LEU A 325 4.84 -4.52 -1.04
C LEU A 325 4.39 -3.06 -0.94
N LEU A 326 4.72 -2.42 0.19
CA LEU A 326 4.32 -1.05 0.49
C LEU A 326 5.18 -0.03 -0.26
N TYR A 327 4.53 0.94 -0.89
CA TYR A 327 5.12 2.14 -1.51
C TYR A 327 4.61 3.40 -0.81
N LEU A 328 5.41 4.44 -0.78
CA LEU A 328 4.99 5.78 -0.34
C LEU A 328 5.84 6.88 -0.99
N GLY A 329 5.24 8.04 -1.16
CA GLY A 329 5.88 9.23 -1.72
C GLY A 329 4.90 10.33 -2.01
N ASP A 330 5.18 11.08 -3.07
CA ASP A 330 4.33 12.17 -3.52
C ASP A 330 4.01 13.15 -2.39
N GLY A 331 5.05 13.80 -1.90
CA GLY A 331 4.96 14.67 -0.73
C GLY A 331 4.50 16.07 -1.09
N HIS A 332 3.42 16.55 -0.47
CA HIS A 332 2.92 17.91 -0.65
C HIS A 332 3.16 18.77 0.59
N ALA A 333 3.69 19.97 0.41
CA ALA A 333 3.83 20.92 1.51
C ALA A 333 2.47 21.39 2.03
N VAL A 334 1.48 21.51 1.14
CA VAL A 334 0.06 21.77 1.42
C VAL A 334 -0.78 21.49 0.18
N GLN A 335 -2.00 21.00 0.39
CA GLN A 335 -3.00 20.75 -0.66
C GLN A 335 -4.38 21.19 -0.17
N GLY A 336 -5.14 21.87 -1.04
CA GLY A 336 -6.58 22.07 -0.89
C GLY A 336 -7.37 20.83 -1.30
N ASP A 337 -8.65 20.74 -0.89
CA ASP A 337 -9.53 19.67 -1.37
C ASP A 337 -9.62 19.67 -2.89
N GLY A 338 -9.57 18.47 -3.46
CA GLY A 338 -9.72 18.25 -4.90
C GLY A 338 -8.44 18.38 -5.71
N GLU A 339 -7.35 18.88 -5.11
CA GLU A 339 -6.09 19.14 -5.83
C GLU A 339 -6.30 19.94 -7.13
N LEU A 340 -7.05 21.02 -7.02
CA LEU A 340 -7.67 21.71 -8.18
C LEU A 340 -6.68 22.28 -9.19
N ASN A 341 -5.42 22.46 -8.84
CA ASN A 341 -4.39 22.96 -9.75
C ASN A 341 -3.51 21.85 -10.34
N GLY A 342 -3.85 20.58 -10.14
CA GLY A 342 -3.22 19.43 -10.81
C GLY A 342 -1.97 18.89 -10.15
N ASN A 343 -1.23 19.74 -9.46
CA ASN A 343 -0.05 19.40 -8.66
C ASN A 343 -0.06 20.30 -7.43
N ALA A 344 -0.59 19.93 -6.34
CA ALA A 344 -0.62 20.70 -5.10
C ALA A 344 0.67 21.55 -4.87
N LEU A 345 1.31 21.55 -3.72
CA LEU A 345 2.66 22.10 -3.55
C LEU A 345 3.64 20.94 -3.43
N GLU A 346 4.11 20.46 -4.58
CA GLU A 346 4.98 19.30 -4.74
C GLU A 346 6.35 19.50 -4.11
N THR A 347 6.75 18.60 -3.24
CA THR A 347 8.07 18.65 -2.60
C THR A 347 8.53 17.27 -2.14
N SER A 348 9.82 17.14 -1.85
CA SER A 348 10.36 15.95 -1.19
C SER A 348 10.13 16.01 0.32
N MET A 349 10.10 14.85 0.97
CA MET A 349 9.80 14.72 2.40
C MET A 349 10.85 13.87 3.12
N ASP A 350 11.02 14.17 4.41
CA ASP A 350 11.60 13.28 5.41
C ASP A 350 10.44 12.58 6.13
N VAL A 351 10.42 11.25 6.10
CA VAL A 351 9.28 10.44 6.54
C VAL A 351 9.73 9.38 7.55
N GLU A 352 9.04 9.30 8.68
CA GLU A 352 9.15 8.18 9.61
C GLU A 352 7.76 7.54 9.78
N PHE A 353 7.68 6.23 9.62
CA PHE A 353 6.43 5.49 9.74
C PHE A 353 6.65 4.11 10.35
N THR A 354 5.63 3.59 11.04
CA THR A 354 5.60 2.21 11.54
C THR A 354 4.66 1.37 10.71
N VAL A 355 4.96 0.07 10.60
CA VAL A 355 4.11 -0.89 9.91
C VAL A 355 3.60 -1.96 10.87
N ASP A 356 2.36 -2.40 10.66
CA ASP A 356 1.79 -3.56 11.35
C ASP A 356 0.84 -4.31 10.41
N VAL A 357 0.39 -5.51 10.81
CA VAL A 357 -0.50 -6.36 10.03
C VAL A 357 -1.66 -6.81 10.90
N ILE A 358 -2.89 -6.63 10.40
CA ILE A 358 -4.09 -7.26 10.97
C ILE A 358 -4.38 -8.50 10.13
N PRO A 359 -4.08 -9.70 10.65
CA PRO A 359 -4.24 -10.92 9.90
C PRO A 359 -5.72 -11.24 9.66
N SER A 360 -6.00 -11.84 8.51
CA SER A 360 -7.32 -12.32 8.12
C SER A 360 -8.44 -11.27 8.15
N LYS A 361 -8.08 -9.98 8.12
CA LYS A 361 -9.02 -8.87 8.00
C LYS A 361 -8.93 -8.28 6.59
N ARG A 362 -9.83 -8.69 5.71
CA ARG A 362 -9.93 -8.14 4.35
C ARG A 362 -10.76 -6.87 4.38
N ILE A 363 -10.20 -5.76 3.89
CA ILE A 363 -10.92 -4.49 3.70
C ILE A 363 -11.11 -4.21 2.20
N ARG A 364 -12.17 -3.44 1.86
CA ARG A 364 -12.53 -3.18 0.45
C ARG A 364 -11.65 -2.13 -0.23
N GLY A 365 -11.02 -1.27 0.54
CA GLY A 365 -10.20 -0.18 0.06
C GLY A 365 -9.54 0.57 1.20
N PRO A 366 -8.78 1.64 0.92
CA PRO A 366 -8.05 2.39 1.91
C PRO A 366 -8.97 3.01 2.98
N ARG A 367 -8.46 2.98 4.22
CA ARG A 367 -9.07 3.65 5.37
C ARG A 367 -8.01 4.51 6.04
N VAL A 368 -8.40 5.65 6.57
CA VAL A 368 -7.53 6.55 7.32
C VAL A 368 -8.14 6.81 8.69
N GLU A 369 -7.33 6.82 9.70
CA GLU A 369 -7.73 7.13 11.06
C GLU A 369 -6.85 8.23 11.64
N SER A 370 -7.48 9.28 12.16
CA SER A 370 -6.80 10.33 12.91
C SER A 370 -7.19 10.26 14.40
N ALA A 371 -6.66 11.16 15.20
CA ALA A 371 -7.07 11.28 16.59
C ALA A 371 -8.58 11.52 16.75
N THR A 372 -9.22 12.17 15.78
CA THR A 372 -10.61 12.62 15.88
C THR A 372 -11.59 11.94 14.93
N HIS A 373 -11.13 11.34 13.85
CA HIS A 373 -12.00 10.78 12.80
C HIS A 373 -11.60 9.37 12.38
N ILE A 374 -12.59 8.62 11.95
CA ILE A 374 -12.44 7.48 11.03
C ILE A 374 -12.86 7.94 9.64
N MET A 375 -12.14 7.48 8.61
CA MET A 375 -12.27 7.98 7.24
C MET A 375 -12.12 6.83 6.26
N ALA A 376 -13.15 6.62 5.42
CA ALA A 376 -13.12 5.59 4.38
C ALA A 376 -13.01 6.25 3.02
N MET A 377 -12.10 5.76 2.21
CA MET A 377 -11.85 6.31 0.88
C MET A 377 -12.60 5.52 -0.20
N GLY A 378 -13.13 6.23 -1.15
CA GLY A 378 -13.61 5.72 -2.41
C GLY A 378 -12.82 6.37 -3.54
N LEU A 379 -12.29 5.55 -4.42
CA LEU A 379 -11.44 5.94 -5.54
C LEU A 379 -12.03 5.32 -6.80
N GLY A 380 -12.35 6.14 -7.79
CA GLY A 380 -13.03 5.65 -8.98
C GLY A 380 -13.01 6.63 -10.15
N GLY A 381 -13.39 6.17 -11.33
CA GLY A 381 -13.37 6.95 -12.56
C GLY A 381 -14.29 8.18 -12.56
N SER A 382 -15.22 8.28 -11.60
CA SER A 382 -16.11 9.42 -11.39
C SER A 382 -16.29 9.71 -9.92
N LEU A 383 -16.68 10.95 -9.58
CA LEU A 383 -17.05 11.32 -8.20
C LEU A 383 -18.20 10.48 -7.65
N GLU A 384 -19.14 10.08 -8.50
CA GLU A 384 -20.28 9.25 -8.11
C GLU A 384 -19.83 7.84 -7.72
N ASP A 385 -18.92 7.22 -8.50
CA ASP A 385 -18.37 5.91 -8.17
C ASP A 385 -17.51 5.99 -6.91
N ALA A 386 -16.70 7.03 -6.78
CA ALA A 386 -15.90 7.28 -5.58
C ALA A 386 -16.78 7.46 -4.32
N LEU A 387 -17.87 8.23 -4.42
CA LEU A 387 -18.84 8.39 -3.32
C LEU A 387 -19.47 7.07 -2.90
N ARG A 388 -19.88 6.24 -3.87
CA ARG A 388 -20.43 4.90 -3.60
C ARG A 388 -19.39 4.01 -2.91
N GLY A 389 -18.13 4.06 -3.39
CA GLY A 389 -17.01 3.33 -2.82
C GLY A 389 -16.74 3.72 -1.36
N ALA A 390 -16.65 5.03 -1.08
CA ALA A 390 -16.44 5.56 0.27
C ALA A 390 -17.57 5.15 1.22
N THR A 391 -18.83 5.30 0.77
CA THR A 391 -20.01 4.94 1.56
C THR A 391 -20.02 3.44 1.88
N GLY A 392 -19.80 2.59 0.87
CA GLY A 392 -19.75 1.14 1.05
C GLY A 392 -18.60 0.68 1.96
N SER A 393 -17.43 1.31 1.85
CA SER A 393 -16.28 1.03 2.72
C SER A 393 -16.55 1.43 4.17
N MET A 394 -17.16 2.60 4.41
CA MET A 394 -17.54 3.03 5.77
C MET A 394 -18.65 2.15 6.35
N ALA A 395 -19.65 1.79 5.57
CA ALA A 395 -20.72 0.89 6.01
C ALA A 395 -20.15 -0.47 6.45
N ALA A 396 -19.21 -1.03 5.67
CA ALA A 396 -18.51 -2.25 6.04
C ALA A 396 -17.70 -2.07 7.34
N TRP A 397 -17.00 -0.95 7.50
CA TRP A 397 -16.22 -0.65 8.71
C TRP A 397 -17.11 -0.60 9.96
N LEU A 398 -18.24 0.11 9.89
CA LEU A 398 -19.22 0.18 10.98
C LEU A 398 -19.81 -1.19 11.33
N ASN A 399 -20.12 -2.01 10.32
CA ASN A 399 -20.58 -3.38 10.56
C ASN A 399 -19.47 -4.25 11.18
N GLU A 400 -18.22 -4.17 10.67
CA GLU A 400 -17.11 -4.97 11.15
C GLU A 400 -16.75 -4.68 12.62
N ASP A 401 -16.63 -3.42 12.99
CA ASP A 401 -16.10 -3.01 14.30
C ASP A 401 -17.21 -2.80 15.36
N TYR A 402 -18.43 -2.37 14.94
CA TYR A 402 -19.55 -2.10 15.85
C TYR A 402 -20.72 -3.07 15.69
N LYS A 403 -20.66 -4.01 14.73
CA LYS A 403 -21.71 -5.01 14.42
C LYS A 403 -23.06 -4.39 14.06
N LEU A 404 -23.06 -3.18 13.50
CA LEU A 404 -24.29 -2.50 13.12
C LEU A 404 -25.00 -3.23 11.98
N THR A 405 -26.32 -3.35 12.11
CA THR A 405 -27.20 -3.81 11.03
C THR A 405 -27.27 -2.77 9.90
N PRO A 406 -27.68 -3.11 8.67
CA PRO A 406 -27.86 -2.14 7.60
C PRO A 406 -28.73 -0.94 7.95
N SER A 407 -29.79 -1.13 8.75
CA SER A 407 -30.68 -0.06 9.22
C SER A 407 -29.96 0.89 10.19
N GLU A 408 -29.18 0.35 11.12
CA GLU A 408 -28.39 1.15 12.08
C GLU A 408 -27.26 1.91 11.36
N VAL A 409 -26.58 1.26 10.41
CA VAL A 409 -25.60 1.93 9.55
C VAL A 409 -26.22 3.12 8.83
N ALA A 410 -27.43 2.97 8.25
CA ALA A 410 -28.12 4.06 7.57
C ALA A 410 -28.41 5.24 8.51
N GLN A 411 -28.79 4.99 9.78
CA GLN A 411 -29.02 6.04 10.76
C GLN A 411 -27.74 6.75 11.17
N VAL A 412 -26.64 6.02 11.40
CA VAL A 412 -25.33 6.61 11.72
C VAL A 412 -24.81 7.43 10.56
N LEU A 413 -24.83 6.90 9.35
CA LEU A 413 -24.36 7.63 8.17
C LEU A 413 -25.24 8.86 7.87
N GLY A 414 -26.57 8.73 7.92
CA GLY A 414 -27.49 9.83 7.67
C GLY A 414 -27.38 11.01 8.66
N SER A 415 -26.82 10.77 9.85
CA SER A 415 -26.71 11.79 10.91
C SER A 415 -25.28 12.27 11.18
N SER A 416 -24.26 11.56 10.69
CA SER A 416 -22.86 11.80 11.12
C SER A 416 -21.84 11.84 9.97
N ALA A 417 -22.24 11.48 8.74
CA ALA A 417 -21.34 11.43 7.61
C ALA A 417 -20.96 12.84 7.15
N GLU A 418 -19.66 13.05 6.93
CA GLU A 418 -19.07 14.21 6.28
C GLU A 418 -18.33 13.72 5.03
N TYR A 419 -18.53 14.38 3.88
CA TYR A 419 -17.80 14.05 2.67
C TYR A 419 -16.76 15.10 2.32
N ARG A 420 -15.60 14.64 1.86
CA ARG A 420 -14.53 15.47 1.29
C ARG A 420 -14.18 14.92 -0.09
N ILE A 421 -13.72 15.78 -0.98
CA ILE A 421 -13.12 15.41 -2.24
C ILE A 421 -11.61 15.42 -2.01
N SER A 422 -10.94 14.29 -2.13
CA SER A 422 -9.49 14.25 -1.97
C SER A 422 -8.80 14.80 -3.21
N GLU A 423 -9.17 14.30 -4.40
CA GLU A 423 -8.60 14.75 -5.66
C GLU A 423 -9.61 14.61 -6.82
N VAL A 424 -9.44 15.45 -7.84
CA VAL A 424 -10.08 15.34 -9.16
C VAL A 424 -9.06 15.59 -10.28
N ALA A 425 -7.80 15.70 -9.94
CA ALA A 425 -6.70 15.98 -10.86
C ALA A 425 -6.38 14.77 -11.75
N ASP A 426 -6.33 13.61 -11.15
CA ASP A 426 -5.86 12.39 -11.77
C ASP A 426 -6.95 11.59 -12.49
N ARG A 427 -6.55 10.41 -12.99
CA ARG A 427 -7.44 9.50 -13.71
C ARG A 427 -8.65 9.09 -12.89
N ASN A 428 -8.44 8.74 -11.61
CA ASN A 428 -9.49 8.41 -10.66
C ASN A 428 -9.80 9.64 -9.80
N ALA A 429 -11.06 9.88 -9.52
CA ALA A 429 -11.46 10.85 -8.52
C ALA A 429 -11.50 10.21 -7.14
N GLY A 430 -11.20 10.99 -6.12
CA GLY A 430 -11.21 10.56 -4.74
C GLY A 430 -12.31 11.24 -3.91
N VAL A 431 -13.13 10.45 -3.22
CA VAL A 431 -14.10 10.90 -2.22
C VAL A 431 -13.83 10.21 -0.90
N VAL A 432 -13.83 10.97 0.16
CA VAL A 432 -13.61 10.47 1.52
C VAL A 432 -14.85 10.69 2.37
N LEU A 433 -15.41 9.63 2.94
CA LEU A 433 -16.43 9.72 3.96
C LEU A 433 -15.77 9.71 5.33
N LYS A 434 -16.02 10.74 6.12
CA LYS A 434 -15.50 10.93 7.47
C LYS A 434 -16.60 10.83 8.50
N ILE A 435 -16.28 10.27 9.67
CA ILE A 435 -17.14 10.32 10.85
C ILE A 435 -16.28 10.73 12.05
N ASN A 436 -16.71 11.76 12.77
CA ASN A 436 -16.06 12.14 14.00
C ASN A 436 -16.28 11.07 15.08
N LYS A 437 -15.20 10.61 15.72
CA LYS A 437 -15.20 9.55 16.73
C LYS A 437 -16.11 9.86 17.93
N GLU A 438 -16.34 11.16 18.25
CA GLU A 438 -17.29 11.56 19.29
C GLU A 438 -18.72 11.10 18.97
N ARG A 439 -19.10 11.04 17.67
CA ARG A 439 -20.41 10.57 17.22
C ARG A 439 -20.59 9.06 17.40
N LEU A 440 -19.47 8.33 17.53
CA LEU A 440 -19.46 6.88 17.67
C LEU A 440 -19.43 6.40 19.13
N LYS A 441 -19.18 7.31 20.08
CA LYS A 441 -19.07 6.96 21.52
C LYS A 441 -20.34 6.33 22.13
N GLY A 442 -21.50 6.62 21.55
CA GLY A 442 -22.78 6.04 21.98
C GLY A 442 -23.06 4.64 21.43
N LEU A 443 -22.23 4.17 20.51
CA LEU A 443 -22.38 2.82 19.96
C LEU A 443 -21.79 1.79 20.91
N THR A 444 -22.52 0.70 21.13
CA THR A 444 -22.01 -0.42 21.91
C THR A 444 -21.01 -1.17 21.05
N ALA A 445 -19.72 -1.10 21.36
CA ALA A 445 -18.74 -1.91 20.69
C ALA A 445 -19.08 -3.39 20.86
N ALA A 446 -18.98 -4.19 19.80
CA ALA A 446 -19.08 -5.63 19.93
C ALA A 446 -18.02 -6.10 20.93
N ALA A 447 -18.41 -6.93 21.87
CA ALA A 447 -17.47 -7.57 22.79
C ALA A 447 -16.37 -8.26 21.95
N LYS A 448 -15.12 -7.89 22.23
CA LYS A 448 -13.94 -8.42 21.52
C LYS A 448 -13.75 -9.90 21.81
#